data_cf98b72def75be85680964ff5fb12966
#
_entry.id   cf98b72def75be85680964ff5fb12966
#
_cell.length_a   1.000
_cell.length_b   1.000
_cell.length_c   1.000
_cell.angle_alpha   90.00
_cell.angle_beta   90.00
_cell.angle_gamma   90.00
#
_symmetry.space_group_name_H-M   'P 1'
#
loop_
_entity.id
_entity.type
_entity.pdbx_description
1 polymer ?
#
loop_
_entity_poly.entity_id
_entity_poly.type
_entity_poly.pdbx_seq_one_letter_code
_entity_poly.pdbx_strand_id
1 'polypeptide(L)'
;RWTGGWGREMDSKNGRYPWSDWYPADFVNAYRHFVDTCRVHAPELEFMWSPRGERDLAAFYPGDDYVDEIGLSVFGLQPYDNLAFGGDRDFAELLKPSYDRAKKFKKPIFISEFGCSGDTAYVSKCNDFSAVDPKQFPLLEGIVYYSAVEPGEWPASFGKPDWRVRPENETTVKP
;
A
#
# COMPACT_ATOMS: atom_id res chain seq x y z
N ARG A 1 -14.01 -0.19 13.71
CA ARG A 1 -13.38 -0.17 12.36
C ARG A 1 -12.37 -1.29 12.29
N TRP A 2 -12.58 -2.21 11.43
CA TRP A 2 -11.57 -3.21 11.13
C TRP A 2 -11.18 -3.07 9.65
N THR A 3 -9.92 -2.90 9.40
CA THR A 3 -9.37 -2.84 8.06
C THR A 3 -8.58 -4.13 7.85
N GLY A 4 -9.14 -5.07 7.12
CA GLY A 4 -8.47 -6.33 6.83
C GLY A 4 -7.73 -6.27 5.52
N GLY A 5 -6.44 -6.51 5.55
CA GLY A 5 -5.61 -6.65 4.33
C GLY A 5 -5.83 -7.97 3.59
N TRP A 6 -7.04 -8.54 3.62
CA TRP A 6 -7.31 -9.79 2.92
C TRP A 6 -7.23 -9.60 1.41
N GLY A 7 -6.59 -10.52 0.75
CA GLY A 7 -6.38 -10.46 -0.70
C GLY A 7 -5.23 -9.54 -1.12
N ARG A 8 -4.36 -9.16 -0.19
CA ARG A 8 -3.16 -8.42 -0.49
C ARG A 8 -2.30 -9.16 -1.52
N GLU A 9 -1.69 -8.43 -2.45
CA GLU A 9 -0.89 -8.99 -3.55
C GLU A 9 -1.65 -10.02 -4.43
N MET A 10 -3.00 -9.99 -4.47
CA MET A 10 -3.78 -10.88 -5.31
C MET A 10 -3.45 -10.73 -6.81
N ASP A 11 -3.02 -9.54 -7.21
CA ASP A 11 -2.60 -9.20 -8.57
C ASP A 11 -1.13 -9.61 -8.87
N SER A 12 -0.44 -10.20 -7.89
CA SER A 12 0.95 -10.65 -8.02
C SER A 12 1.04 -12.11 -8.40
N LYS A 13 1.98 -12.44 -9.29
CA LYS A 13 2.30 -13.82 -9.70
C LYS A 13 3.41 -14.47 -8.89
N ASN A 14 3.77 -13.88 -7.75
CA ASN A 14 4.90 -14.35 -6.96
C ASN A 14 4.60 -15.56 -6.07
N GLY A 15 3.33 -15.96 -5.95
CA GLY A 15 2.92 -17.11 -5.14
C GLY A 15 3.11 -16.95 -3.63
N ARG A 16 3.37 -15.73 -3.16
CA ARG A 16 3.62 -15.44 -1.73
C ARG A 16 2.42 -15.76 -0.86
N TYR A 17 1.22 -15.55 -1.36
CA TYR A 17 -0.03 -15.83 -0.66
C TYR A 17 -0.86 -16.89 -1.41
N PRO A 18 -1.70 -17.66 -0.71
CA PRO A 18 -2.55 -18.68 -1.34
C PRO A 18 -3.49 -18.14 -2.41
N TRP A 19 -3.84 -16.87 -2.34
CA TRP A 19 -4.72 -16.18 -3.31
C TRP A 19 -3.95 -15.43 -4.41
N SER A 20 -2.61 -15.49 -4.41
CA SER A 20 -1.81 -14.92 -5.49
C SER A 20 -2.01 -15.72 -6.79
N ASP A 21 -1.99 -15.02 -7.93
CA ASP A 21 -2.15 -15.60 -9.27
C ASP A 21 -3.51 -16.27 -9.53
N TRP A 22 -4.53 -15.93 -8.77
CA TRP A 22 -5.89 -16.36 -9.08
C TRP A 22 -6.44 -15.64 -10.31
N TYR A 23 -7.40 -16.27 -10.99
CA TYR A 23 -8.21 -15.55 -11.97
C TYR A 23 -8.97 -14.42 -11.25
N PRO A 24 -9.07 -13.23 -11.87
CA PRO A 24 -9.74 -12.09 -11.23
C PRO A 24 -11.16 -12.40 -10.75
N ALA A 25 -11.93 -13.15 -11.53
CA ALA A 25 -13.30 -13.53 -11.17
C ALA A 25 -13.35 -14.39 -9.90
N ASP A 26 -12.42 -15.33 -9.75
CA ASP A 26 -12.37 -16.20 -8.56
C ASP A 26 -11.99 -15.41 -7.32
N PHE A 27 -11.01 -14.48 -7.45
CA PHE A 27 -10.66 -13.57 -6.37
C PHE A 27 -11.86 -12.70 -5.95
N VAL A 28 -12.53 -12.06 -6.90
CA VAL A 28 -13.69 -11.20 -6.63
C VAL A 28 -14.81 -11.98 -5.92
N ASN A 29 -15.12 -13.20 -6.38
CA ASN A 29 -16.13 -14.05 -5.76
C ASN A 29 -15.75 -14.45 -4.34
N ALA A 30 -14.49 -14.81 -4.10
CA ALA A 30 -14.00 -15.17 -2.78
C ALA A 30 -14.01 -13.97 -1.82
N TYR A 31 -13.60 -12.78 -2.29
CA TYR A 31 -13.65 -11.56 -1.49
C TYR A 31 -15.08 -11.21 -1.09
N ARG A 32 -16.04 -11.26 -2.04
CA ARG A 32 -17.45 -10.99 -1.76
C ARG A 32 -18.01 -11.97 -0.74
N HIS A 33 -17.72 -13.27 -0.92
CA HIS A 33 -18.13 -14.29 0.05
C HIS A 33 -17.59 -14.04 1.45
N PHE A 34 -16.34 -13.62 1.56
CA PHE A 34 -15.73 -13.23 2.84
C PHE A 34 -16.48 -12.06 3.47
N VAL A 35 -16.73 -10.99 2.73
CA VAL A 35 -17.45 -9.80 3.21
C VAL A 35 -18.87 -10.16 3.65
N ASP A 36 -19.62 -10.91 2.83
CA ASP A 36 -20.99 -11.33 3.13
C ASP A 36 -21.03 -12.18 4.40
N THR A 37 -20.07 -13.10 4.57
CA THR A 37 -19.97 -13.94 5.78
C THR A 37 -19.69 -13.08 7.02
N CYS A 38 -18.77 -12.12 6.95
CA CYS A 38 -18.47 -11.22 8.06
C CYS A 38 -19.67 -10.36 8.44
N ARG A 39 -20.40 -9.84 7.47
CA ARG A 39 -21.57 -8.96 7.71
C ARG A 39 -22.71 -9.66 8.42
N VAL A 40 -22.84 -10.98 8.28
CA VAL A 40 -23.84 -11.76 9.06
C VAL A 40 -23.58 -11.64 10.56
N HIS A 41 -22.32 -11.56 10.97
CA HIS A 41 -21.93 -11.58 12.39
C HIS A 41 -21.54 -10.21 12.95
N ALA A 42 -21.09 -9.32 12.08
CA ALA A 42 -20.60 -7.98 12.42
C ALA A 42 -20.93 -6.99 11.29
N PRO A 43 -22.20 -6.56 11.19
CA PRO A 43 -22.69 -5.72 10.09
C PRO A 43 -22.07 -4.31 10.07
N GLU A 44 -21.45 -3.89 11.18
CA GLU A 44 -20.78 -2.59 11.35
C GLU A 44 -19.33 -2.55 10.83
N LEU A 45 -18.80 -3.67 10.35
CA LEU A 45 -17.44 -3.70 9.82
C LEU A 45 -17.33 -2.95 8.50
N GLU A 46 -16.25 -2.19 8.39
CA GLU A 46 -15.77 -1.60 7.15
C GLU A 46 -14.67 -2.49 6.54
N PHE A 47 -14.68 -2.63 5.23
CA PHE A 47 -13.78 -3.54 4.51
C PHE A 47 -12.82 -2.77 3.62
N MET A 48 -11.54 -2.90 3.93
CA MET A 48 -10.48 -2.35 3.09
C MET A 48 -10.03 -3.40 2.08
N TRP A 49 -10.14 -3.05 0.81
CA TRP A 49 -9.52 -3.81 -0.27
C TRP A 49 -8.08 -3.34 -0.46
N SER A 50 -7.11 -4.24 -0.26
CA SER A 50 -5.69 -3.88 -0.26
C SER A 50 -4.94 -4.52 -1.43
N PRO A 51 -5.09 -4.00 -2.65
CA PRO A 51 -4.27 -4.42 -3.78
C PRO A 51 -2.85 -3.90 -3.64
N ARG A 52 -1.91 -4.54 -4.33
CA ARG A 52 -0.54 -4.02 -4.40
C ARG A 52 -0.46 -2.67 -5.14
N GLY A 53 -1.37 -2.44 -6.05
CA GLY A 53 -1.49 -1.15 -6.75
C GLY A 53 -0.55 -0.99 -7.95
N GLU A 54 0.13 -2.04 -8.39
CA GLU A 54 1.12 -1.97 -9.47
C GLU A 54 0.54 -2.12 -10.88
N ARG A 55 -0.64 -2.74 -11.00
CA ARG A 55 -1.27 -3.06 -12.29
C ARG A 55 -2.65 -2.44 -12.44
N ASP A 56 -3.32 -2.73 -13.54
CA ASP A 56 -4.74 -2.40 -13.67
C ASP A 56 -5.56 -3.20 -12.65
N LEU A 57 -6.17 -2.45 -11.76
CA LEU A 57 -6.91 -3.00 -10.63
C LEU A 57 -8.37 -3.34 -10.97
N ALA A 58 -8.88 -2.92 -12.14
CA ALA A 58 -10.30 -3.02 -12.46
C ALA A 58 -10.82 -4.44 -12.46
N ALA A 59 -10.01 -5.38 -12.97
CA ALA A 59 -10.42 -6.79 -13.04
C ALA A 59 -10.59 -7.46 -11.67
N PHE A 60 -9.86 -6.96 -10.65
CA PHE A 60 -9.87 -7.49 -9.28
C PHE A 60 -10.75 -6.69 -8.33
N TYR A 61 -11.42 -5.64 -8.81
CA TYR A 61 -12.24 -4.79 -7.94
C TYR A 61 -13.53 -5.51 -7.53
N PRO A 62 -13.76 -5.74 -6.22
CA PRO A 62 -14.92 -6.47 -5.76
C PRO A 62 -16.26 -5.78 -5.98
N GLY A 63 -16.24 -4.48 -6.23
CA GLY A 63 -17.45 -3.65 -6.41
C GLY A 63 -17.71 -2.73 -5.22
N ASP A 64 -18.46 -1.66 -5.49
CA ASP A 64 -18.67 -0.57 -4.54
C ASP A 64 -19.38 -1.01 -3.26
N ASP A 65 -20.23 -2.02 -3.33
CA ASP A 65 -20.96 -2.56 -2.18
C ASP A 65 -20.09 -3.39 -1.23
N TYR A 66 -18.89 -3.79 -1.69
CA TYR A 66 -17.99 -4.68 -0.96
C TYR A 66 -16.70 -4.01 -0.49
N VAL A 67 -16.46 -2.78 -0.92
CA VAL A 67 -15.26 -2.04 -0.60
C VAL A 67 -15.63 -0.69 0.01
N ASP A 68 -15.24 -0.48 1.25
CA ASP A 68 -15.40 0.80 1.92
C ASP A 68 -14.18 1.68 1.73
N GLU A 69 -12.99 1.09 1.74
CA GLU A 69 -11.70 1.77 1.66
C GLU A 69 -10.72 0.99 0.76
N ILE A 70 -9.74 1.67 0.17
CA ILE A 70 -8.66 1.04 -0.60
C ILE A 70 -7.35 1.23 0.14
N GLY A 71 -6.65 0.11 0.40
CA GLY A 71 -5.32 0.10 1.00
C GLY A 71 -4.23 -0.06 -0.06
N LEU A 72 -3.26 0.86 -0.09
CA LEU A 72 -2.11 0.78 -0.98
C LEU A 72 -0.83 0.48 -0.20
N SER A 73 0.09 -0.27 -0.81
CA SER A 73 1.43 -0.47 -0.29
C SER A 73 2.39 0.46 -1.03
N VAL A 74 3.12 1.28 -0.30
CA VAL A 74 4.07 2.26 -0.86
C VAL A 74 5.40 2.11 -0.14
N PHE A 75 6.44 1.73 -0.87
CA PHE A 75 7.78 1.55 -0.31
C PHE A 75 8.81 2.34 -1.11
N GLY A 76 9.64 3.07 -0.39
CA GLY A 76 10.81 3.77 -0.94
C GLY A 76 12.10 3.01 -0.60
N LEU A 77 12.81 2.55 -1.62
CA LEU A 77 14.11 1.89 -1.46
C LEU A 77 15.14 2.64 -2.31
N GLN A 78 16.03 3.38 -1.65
CA GLN A 78 16.95 4.30 -2.32
C GLN A 78 17.78 3.65 -3.44
N PRO A 79 18.41 2.46 -3.26
CA PRO A 79 19.14 1.81 -4.35
C PRO A 79 18.27 1.47 -5.55
N TYR A 80 17.01 1.10 -5.31
CA TYR A 80 16.06 0.83 -6.39
C TYR A 80 15.65 2.13 -7.09
N ASP A 81 15.36 3.17 -6.34
CA ASP A 81 14.96 4.47 -6.89
C ASP A 81 16.04 5.05 -7.77
N ASN A 82 17.29 5.02 -7.30
CA ASN A 82 18.43 5.49 -8.07
C ASN A 82 18.63 4.69 -9.37
N LEU A 83 18.45 3.37 -9.31
CA LEU A 83 18.59 2.51 -10.49
C LEU A 83 17.45 2.70 -11.49
N ALA A 84 16.21 2.75 -11.02
CA ALA A 84 15.02 2.72 -11.88
C ALA A 84 14.56 4.10 -12.33
N PHE A 85 14.82 5.15 -11.53
CA PHE A 85 14.31 6.51 -11.76
C PHE A 85 15.42 7.56 -11.84
N GLY A 86 16.67 7.20 -11.60
CA GLY A 86 17.83 8.09 -11.72
C GLY A 86 18.00 9.05 -10.54
N GLY A 87 17.32 8.84 -9.42
CA GLY A 87 17.42 9.67 -8.22
C GLY A 87 16.43 9.33 -7.13
N ASP A 88 16.61 9.99 -5.98
CA ASP A 88 15.78 9.83 -4.80
C ASP A 88 14.37 10.39 -5.03
N ARG A 89 13.35 9.57 -4.82
CA ARG A 89 11.94 9.98 -4.87
C ARG A 89 11.45 10.43 -3.49
N ASP A 90 10.60 11.45 -3.48
CA ASP A 90 9.85 11.83 -2.28
C ASP A 90 8.55 11.00 -2.13
N PHE A 91 7.84 11.25 -1.02
CA PHE A 91 6.59 10.54 -0.74
C PHE A 91 5.54 10.70 -1.85
N ALA A 92 5.37 11.91 -2.38
CA ALA A 92 4.38 12.16 -3.40
C ALA A 92 4.71 11.43 -4.72
N GLU A 93 5.99 11.40 -5.08
CA GLU A 93 6.50 10.67 -6.25
C GLU A 93 6.35 9.15 -6.09
N LEU A 94 6.54 8.63 -4.87
CA LEU A 94 6.32 7.22 -4.56
C LEU A 94 4.84 6.83 -4.63
N LEU A 95 3.97 7.65 -4.07
CA LEU A 95 2.54 7.39 -3.96
C LEU A 95 1.81 7.51 -5.30
N LYS A 96 2.15 8.54 -6.07
CA LYS A 96 1.37 8.97 -7.25
C LYS A 96 0.98 7.85 -8.21
N PRO A 97 1.87 6.92 -8.61
CA PRO A 97 1.51 5.88 -9.58
C PRO A 97 0.41 4.94 -9.09
N SER A 98 0.45 4.53 -7.83
CA SER A 98 -0.57 3.64 -7.23
C SER A 98 -1.86 4.38 -6.95
N TYR A 99 -1.74 5.62 -6.46
CA TYR A 99 -2.89 6.48 -6.22
C TYR A 99 -3.68 6.77 -7.51
N ASP A 100 -3.00 7.11 -8.61
CA ASP A 100 -3.66 7.39 -9.89
C ASP A 100 -4.43 6.18 -10.44
N ARG A 101 -3.97 4.96 -10.14
CA ARG A 101 -4.70 3.74 -10.48
C ARG A 101 -5.91 3.49 -9.58
N ALA A 102 -5.79 3.81 -8.28
CA ALA A 102 -6.84 3.55 -7.29
C ALA A 102 -7.95 4.61 -7.29
N LYS A 103 -7.64 5.88 -7.52
CA LYS A 103 -8.60 7.00 -7.44
C LYS A 103 -9.83 6.86 -8.35
N LYS A 104 -9.73 6.05 -9.41
CA LYS A 104 -10.86 5.79 -10.33
C LYS A 104 -12.06 5.14 -9.64
N PHE A 105 -11.83 4.42 -8.54
CA PHE A 105 -12.90 3.78 -7.76
C PHE A 105 -13.60 4.73 -6.79
N LYS A 106 -13.10 5.97 -6.61
CA LYS A 106 -13.71 7.03 -5.80
C LYS A 106 -13.97 6.63 -4.34
N LYS A 107 -13.16 5.74 -3.80
CA LYS A 107 -13.17 5.32 -2.39
C LYS A 107 -12.08 6.05 -1.61
N PRO A 108 -12.24 6.23 -0.29
CA PRO A 108 -11.15 6.64 0.58
C PRO A 108 -9.91 5.76 0.37
N ILE A 109 -8.74 6.37 0.36
CA ILE A 109 -7.46 5.67 0.14
C ILE A 109 -6.62 5.79 1.39
N PHE A 110 -6.15 4.65 1.88
CA PHE A 110 -5.14 4.54 2.92
C PHE A 110 -3.84 4.00 2.34
N ILE A 111 -2.73 4.47 2.84
CA ILE A 111 -1.48 3.74 2.67
C ILE A 111 -1.44 2.70 3.79
N SER A 112 -1.88 1.49 3.50
CA SER A 112 -1.97 0.38 4.47
C SER A 112 -0.61 -0.14 4.88
N GLU A 113 0.42 0.13 4.07
CA GLU A 113 1.82 -0.12 4.37
C GLU A 113 2.70 0.92 3.70
N PHE A 114 3.50 1.58 4.51
CA PHE A 114 4.50 2.54 4.08
C PHE A 114 5.84 2.24 4.74
N GLY A 115 6.92 2.33 4.00
CA GLY A 115 8.27 2.21 4.55
C GLY A 115 9.31 2.83 3.64
N CYS A 116 10.37 3.38 4.24
CA CYS A 116 11.52 3.93 3.52
C CYS A 116 12.82 3.31 4.03
N SER A 117 13.71 2.98 3.11
CA SER A 117 15.04 2.45 3.43
C SER A 117 16.10 3.06 2.50
N GLY A 118 17.13 3.63 3.10
CA GLY A 118 18.21 4.34 2.44
C GLY A 118 19.08 5.08 3.43
N ASP A 119 19.83 6.07 2.96
CA ASP A 119 20.54 6.98 3.85
C ASP A 119 19.60 7.95 4.58
N THR A 120 20.12 8.67 5.56
CA THR A 120 19.30 9.58 6.40
C THR A 120 18.61 10.67 5.58
N ALA A 121 19.25 11.20 4.55
CA ALA A 121 18.68 12.26 3.71
C ALA A 121 17.50 11.72 2.89
N TYR A 122 17.65 10.53 2.29
CA TYR A 122 16.59 9.85 1.57
C TYR A 122 15.40 9.52 2.47
N VAL A 123 15.65 8.90 3.63
CA VAL A 123 14.60 8.54 4.59
C VAL A 123 13.86 9.77 5.09
N SER A 124 14.56 10.89 5.35
CA SER A 124 13.93 12.14 5.73
C SER A 124 13.04 12.70 4.63
N LYS A 125 13.52 12.72 3.39
CA LYS A 125 12.75 13.17 2.21
C LYS A 125 11.52 12.29 1.97
N CYS A 126 11.69 10.99 2.07
CA CYS A 126 10.66 9.99 1.85
C CYS A 126 9.55 10.06 2.93
N ASN A 127 9.90 10.41 4.17
CA ASN A 127 8.99 10.55 5.30
C ASN A 127 8.42 11.98 5.46
N ASP A 128 8.72 12.89 4.56
CA ASP A 128 8.16 14.24 4.63
C ASP A 128 6.73 14.30 4.09
N PHE A 129 5.79 14.01 4.97
CA PHE A 129 4.36 14.09 4.66
C PHE A 129 3.83 15.53 4.65
N SER A 130 4.59 16.50 5.14
CA SER A 130 4.18 17.91 5.17
C SER A 130 4.14 18.53 3.77
N ALA A 131 4.90 17.96 2.83
CA ALA A 131 4.93 18.37 1.43
C ALA A 131 3.76 17.81 0.59
N VAL A 132 2.91 16.95 1.18
CA VAL A 132 1.78 16.36 0.46
C VAL A 132 0.67 17.38 0.28
N ASP A 133 0.41 17.76 -0.96
CA ASP A 133 -0.72 18.64 -1.30
C ASP A 133 -2.04 17.85 -1.25
N PRO A 134 -2.97 18.20 -0.32
CA PRO A 134 -4.28 17.55 -0.25
C PRO A 134 -5.10 17.69 -1.55
N LYS A 135 -4.80 18.69 -2.38
CA LYS A 135 -5.46 18.86 -3.68
C LYS A 135 -4.96 17.83 -4.70
N GLN A 136 -3.73 17.36 -4.55
CA GLN A 136 -3.16 16.33 -5.41
C GLN A 136 -3.68 14.94 -5.04
N PHE A 137 -3.92 14.71 -3.74
CA PHE A 137 -4.35 13.42 -3.18
C PHE A 137 -5.64 13.55 -2.35
N PRO A 138 -6.76 14.04 -2.93
CA PRO A 138 -7.97 14.37 -2.16
C PRO A 138 -8.67 13.17 -1.53
N LEU A 139 -8.35 11.94 -1.92
CA LEU A 139 -8.91 10.71 -1.36
C LEU A 139 -7.98 10.06 -0.33
N LEU A 140 -6.79 10.60 -0.09
CA LEU A 140 -5.85 10.05 0.89
C LEU A 140 -6.30 10.44 2.31
N GLU A 141 -6.60 9.43 3.14
CA GLU A 141 -7.09 9.64 4.51
C GLU A 141 -6.09 9.26 5.60
N GLY A 142 -5.13 8.38 5.30
CA GLY A 142 -4.20 7.96 6.34
C GLY A 142 -3.05 7.11 5.83
N ILE A 143 -2.04 6.95 6.71
CA ILE A 143 -0.82 6.21 6.44
C ILE A 143 -0.51 5.33 7.65
N VAL A 144 -0.20 4.05 7.40
CA VAL A 144 0.31 3.11 8.39
C VAL A 144 1.75 2.77 8.06
N TYR A 145 2.65 3.04 8.98
CA TYR A 145 4.07 2.76 8.78
C TYR A 145 4.40 1.30 9.11
N TYR A 146 5.07 0.62 8.19
CA TYR A 146 5.57 -0.74 8.35
C TYR A 146 6.98 -0.72 8.93
N SER A 147 7.10 -0.76 10.26
CA SER A 147 8.39 -0.70 10.97
C SER A 147 8.94 -2.10 11.25
N ALA A 148 9.48 -2.76 10.21
CA ALA A 148 10.07 -4.09 10.34
C ALA A 148 11.21 -4.29 9.33
N VAL A 149 12.01 -5.34 9.52
CA VAL A 149 12.90 -5.83 8.47
C VAL A 149 12.07 -6.68 7.50
N GLU A 150 12.28 -6.51 6.20
CA GLU A 150 11.60 -7.32 5.19
C GLU A 150 11.90 -8.81 5.39
N PRO A 151 10.87 -9.68 5.50
CA PRO A 151 11.10 -11.10 5.72
C PRO A 151 11.69 -11.83 4.51
N GLY A 152 11.42 -11.33 3.30
CA GLY A 152 11.88 -11.86 2.03
C GLY A 152 12.90 -10.95 1.35
N GLU A 153 13.63 -11.51 0.39
CA GLU A 153 14.51 -10.71 -0.45
C GLU A 153 13.70 -9.94 -1.50
N TRP A 154 14.09 -8.69 -1.71
CA TRP A 154 13.56 -7.90 -2.80
C TRP A 154 14.21 -8.32 -4.13
N PRO A 155 13.49 -8.22 -5.25
CA PRO A 155 14.02 -8.56 -6.57
C PRO A 155 15.32 -7.82 -6.91
N ALA A 156 16.04 -8.33 -7.90
CA ALA A 156 17.25 -7.71 -8.44
C ALA A 156 18.37 -7.48 -7.40
N SER A 157 18.52 -8.39 -6.45
CA SER A 157 19.63 -8.40 -5.46
C SER A 157 19.62 -7.21 -4.50
N PHE A 158 18.49 -6.58 -4.26
CA PHE A 158 18.37 -5.51 -3.27
C PHE A 158 18.35 -6.01 -1.82
N GLY A 159 18.44 -7.33 -1.61
CA GLY A 159 18.50 -7.94 -0.28
C GLY A 159 17.19 -7.81 0.48
N LYS A 160 17.31 -7.71 1.80
CA LYS A 160 16.17 -7.53 2.72
C LYS A 160 16.16 -6.11 3.26
N PRO A 161 15.37 -5.21 2.71
CA PRO A 161 15.32 -3.84 3.20
C PRO A 161 14.94 -3.78 4.68
N ASP A 162 15.50 -2.82 5.38
CA ASP A 162 15.19 -2.52 6.77
C ASP A 162 14.33 -1.24 6.82
N TRP A 163 13.02 -1.43 7.06
CA TRP A 163 12.05 -0.35 7.12
C TRP A 163 11.86 0.22 8.54
N ARG A 164 12.62 -0.28 9.52
CA ARG A 164 12.42 0.14 10.91
C ARG A 164 12.73 1.62 11.09
N VAL A 165 11.83 2.29 11.79
CA VAL A 165 12.12 3.64 12.29
C VAL A 165 13.25 3.54 13.31
N ARG A 166 14.31 4.32 13.09
CA ARG A 166 15.45 4.42 14.00
C ARG A 166 15.42 5.77 14.71
N PRO A 167 15.89 5.84 15.98
CA PRO A 167 15.88 7.11 16.72
C PRO A 167 16.58 8.27 16.00
N GLU A 168 17.64 7.98 15.25
CA GLU A 168 18.35 8.98 14.45
C GLU A 168 17.54 9.49 13.24
N ASN A 169 16.48 8.79 12.87
CA ASN A 169 15.58 9.16 11.78
C ASN A 169 14.25 9.74 12.30
N GLU A 170 14.06 9.79 13.61
CA GLU A 170 12.91 10.46 14.20
C GLU A 170 13.07 11.97 14.02
N THR A 171 12.54 12.48 12.94
CA THR A 171 12.29 13.92 12.83
C THR A 171 11.25 14.23 13.91
N THR A 172 11.67 14.94 14.95
CA THR A 172 10.79 15.42 16.01
C THR A 172 9.64 16.19 15.38
N VAL A 173 8.50 15.54 15.20
CA VAL A 173 7.24 16.24 15.01
C VAL A 173 6.98 16.92 16.34
N LYS A 174 7.38 18.19 16.44
CA LYS A 174 6.96 19.03 17.58
C LYS A 174 5.46 19.18 17.51
N PRO A 175 4.76 19.04 18.66
CA PRO A 175 3.33 19.22 18.75
C PRO A 175 2.88 20.62 18.35
#